data_751af3e7175a731ed7f6dd305de9b868
#
_entry.id   751af3e7175a731ed7f6dd305de9b868
#
_cell.length_a   1.000
_cell.length_b   1.000
_cell.length_c   1.000
_cell.angle_alpha   90.00
_cell.angle_beta   90.00
_cell.angle_gamma   90.00
#
_symmetry.space_group_name_H-M   'P 1'
#
loop_
_entity.id
_entity.type
_entity.pdbx_description
1 polymer ?
#
loop_
_entity_poly.entity_id
_entity_poly.type
_entity_poly.pdbx_seq_one_letter_code
_entity_poly.pdbx_strand_id
1 'polypeptide(L)'
;MTTESEILTTIRAAVPLRTVAALTRTVAELIGAGGIPAQARLPTIRAVSESLGMSRSAVGQAWSQLQAQGLVESKRRGGTTVIAQPTPPHAKRFESMIRASITMPVDLGNLRSQDMPTIDMSTAFARAVEHPDIGHQFAEQISPELRKEVSKSWPFHTESFLTVHGSIDSLEMSLAALAQPGDRIAVAVPAIARVFDILESLGATAIPIPWGDEGPDVDDLRRAMISRPAAFVYQPNRALPTGRSVTSSWVTAAAEVLRGSTPILEMDQTWPLKTPALSLGTELPEQVLHTRSFNYAFGADMRQAVVGGNARLTDVLWNRLSYSSRYVSRIMQLAQAYLLADPGILAMLDSWSDEIHRRHGLFVEALRRRGHELIEGAHPPLIWLPVPDEHSVCTRLSTRGIVVYPGSFFHPGAQGGHHISINGAAYGDGIEDMAEEISRACDPRLAGGG
;
A
#
# COMPACT_ATOMS: atom_id res chain seq x y z
N MET A 1 -26.84 23.29 -13.34
CA MET A 1 -26.56 22.21 -14.33
C MET A 1 -26.41 22.90 -15.69
N THR A 2 -25.26 22.77 -16.34
CA THR A 2 -25.01 23.37 -17.66
C THR A 2 -25.89 22.67 -18.70
N THR A 3 -26.66 23.43 -19.44
CA THR A 3 -27.62 22.91 -20.44
C THR A 3 -26.91 22.51 -21.75
N GLU A 4 -27.50 21.59 -22.53
CA GLU A 4 -26.98 21.24 -23.87
C GLU A 4 -26.80 22.48 -24.78
N SER A 5 -27.65 23.49 -24.59
CA SER A 5 -27.58 24.75 -25.37
C SER A 5 -26.37 25.62 -24.99
N GLU A 6 -26.05 25.71 -23.70
CA GLU A 6 -24.84 26.41 -23.21
C GLU A 6 -23.56 25.72 -23.69
N ILE A 7 -23.53 24.40 -23.64
CA ILE A 7 -22.41 23.59 -24.14
C ILE A 7 -22.25 23.83 -25.67
N LEU A 8 -23.31 23.81 -26.41
CA LEU A 8 -23.28 24.09 -27.86
C LEU A 8 -22.70 25.46 -28.16
N THR A 9 -23.08 26.47 -27.40
CA THR A 9 -22.58 27.84 -27.52
C THR A 9 -21.08 27.90 -27.22
N THR A 10 -20.64 27.22 -26.16
CA THR A 10 -19.24 27.13 -25.77
C THR A 10 -18.39 26.43 -26.84
N ILE A 11 -18.86 25.30 -27.36
CA ILE A 11 -18.18 24.58 -28.46
C ILE A 11 -18.08 25.47 -29.71
N ARG A 12 -19.17 26.14 -30.10
CA ARG A 12 -19.20 27.01 -31.25
C ARG A 12 -18.21 28.17 -31.16
N ALA A 13 -18.07 28.74 -29.97
CA ALA A 13 -17.14 29.87 -29.74
C ALA A 13 -15.67 29.40 -29.73
N ALA A 14 -15.39 28.19 -29.32
CA ALA A 14 -14.04 27.67 -29.11
C ALA A 14 -13.45 26.96 -30.37
N VAL A 15 -14.29 26.39 -31.26
CA VAL A 15 -13.80 25.63 -32.43
C VAL A 15 -13.24 26.52 -33.52
N PRO A 16 -11.91 26.53 -33.78
CA PRO A 16 -11.29 27.44 -34.70
C PRO A 16 -11.45 27.03 -36.19
N LEU A 17 -11.54 25.72 -36.44
CA LEU A 17 -11.63 25.13 -37.75
C LEU A 17 -12.71 24.06 -37.82
N ARG A 18 -13.46 23.99 -38.93
CA ARG A 18 -14.57 23.03 -39.15
C ARG A 18 -14.05 21.67 -39.62
N THR A 19 -13.11 21.07 -38.86
CA THR A 19 -12.55 19.76 -39.16
C THR A 19 -12.81 18.80 -37.98
N VAL A 20 -12.83 17.49 -38.27
CA VAL A 20 -12.99 16.44 -37.23
C VAL A 20 -11.93 16.61 -36.16
N ALA A 21 -10.67 16.76 -36.54
CA ALA A 21 -9.55 16.87 -35.58
C ALA A 21 -9.65 18.13 -34.71
N ALA A 22 -10.04 19.28 -35.27
CA ALA A 22 -10.21 20.51 -34.49
C ALA A 22 -11.38 20.39 -33.52
N LEU A 23 -12.53 19.84 -33.94
CA LEU A 23 -13.70 19.61 -33.08
C LEU A 23 -13.36 18.64 -31.94
N THR A 24 -12.75 17.50 -32.27
CA THR A 24 -12.34 16.50 -31.23
C THR A 24 -11.42 17.13 -30.21
N ARG A 25 -10.35 17.83 -30.66
CA ARG A 25 -9.38 18.46 -29.76
C ARG A 25 -10.02 19.54 -28.90
N THR A 26 -10.79 20.45 -29.48
CA THR A 26 -11.43 21.55 -28.73
C THR A 26 -12.41 21.01 -27.67
N VAL A 27 -13.23 20.01 -28.01
CA VAL A 27 -14.15 19.42 -27.04
C VAL A 27 -13.38 18.69 -25.93
N ALA A 28 -12.29 17.97 -26.26
CA ALA A 28 -11.42 17.35 -25.28
C ALA A 28 -10.79 18.37 -24.32
N GLU A 29 -10.29 19.50 -24.86
CA GLU A 29 -9.74 20.61 -24.08
C GLU A 29 -10.79 21.26 -23.15
N LEU A 30 -12.00 21.48 -23.66
CA LEU A 30 -13.11 22.02 -22.86
C LEU A 30 -13.53 21.08 -21.72
N ILE A 31 -13.55 19.77 -21.98
CA ILE A 31 -13.80 18.77 -20.94
C ILE A 31 -12.66 18.79 -19.91
N GLY A 32 -11.40 18.78 -20.36
CA GLY A 32 -10.23 18.80 -19.50
C GLY A 32 -10.11 20.05 -18.64
N ALA A 33 -10.50 21.21 -19.17
CA ALA A 33 -10.51 22.48 -18.44
C ALA A 33 -11.77 22.71 -17.57
N GLY A 34 -12.72 21.75 -17.54
CA GLY A 34 -13.98 21.89 -16.79
C GLY A 34 -15.02 22.82 -17.44
N GLY A 35 -14.76 23.31 -18.64
CA GLY A 35 -15.71 24.14 -19.43
C GLY A 35 -16.94 23.34 -19.89
N ILE A 36 -16.81 22.02 -20.01
CA ILE A 36 -17.92 21.07 -20.14
C ILE A 36 -17.84 20.14 -18.92
N PRO A 37 -18.80 20.23 -17.97
CA PRO A 37 -18.72 19.47 -16.72
C PRO A 37 -18.84 17.96 -16.92
N ALA A 38 -18.30 17.20 -16.01
CA ALA A 38 -18.53 15.77 -15.91
C ALA A 38 -20.03 15.46 -15.79
N GLN A 39 -20.46 14.35 -16.41
CA GLN A 39 -21.84 13.90 -16.50
C GLN A 39 -22.77 14.86 -17.31
N ALA A 40 -22.25 15.95 -17.87
CA ALA A 40 -22.99 16.76 -18.78
C ALA A 40 -23.30 16.01 -20.08
N ARG A 41 -24.50 16.20 -20.60
CA ARG A 41 -24.90 15.64 -21.88
C ARG A 41 -24.40 16.53 -23.01
N LEU A 42 -23.60 15.96 -23.93
CA LEU A 42 -23.16 16.66 -25.12
C LEU A 42 -24.35 16.94 -26.04
N PRO A 43 -24.32 18.08 -26.80
CA PRO A 43 -25.32 18.35 -27.81
C PRO A 43 -25.40 17.24 -28.84
N THR A 44 -26.59 17.04 -29.39
CA THR A 44 -26.79 16.03 -30.42
C THR A 44 -25.93 16.28 -31.66
N ILE A 45 -25.55 15.19 -32.36
CA ILE A 45 -24.79 15.26 -33.61
C ILE A 45 -25.49 16.24 -34.61
N ARG A 46 -26.83 16.23 -34.65
CA ARG A 46 -27.62 17.12 -35.47
C ARG A 46 -27.42 18.60 -35.07
N ALA A 47 -27.54 18.90 -33.79
CA ALA A 47 -27.42 20.27 -33.28
C ALA A 47 -26.01 20.84 -33.53
N VAL A 48 -24.95 20.05 -33.31
CA VAL A 48 -23.57 20.48 -33.58
C VAL A 48 -23.32 20.64 -35.08
N SER A 49 -23.83 19.70 -35.92
CA SER A 49 -23.75 19.76 -37.37
C SER A 49 -24.37 21.05 -37.93
N GLU A 50 -25.56 21.39 -37.48
CA GLU A 50 -26.27 22.61 -37.89
C GLU A 50 -25.55 23.88 -37.36
N SER A 51 -25.10 23.90 -36.12
CA SER A 51 -24.42 25.03 -35.49
C SER A 51 -23.06 25.36 -36.11
N LEU A 52 -22.26 24.32 -36.41
CA LEU A 52 -20.90 24.50 -36.97
C LEU A 52 -20.84 24.43 -38.51
N GLY A 53 -21.93 24.07 -39.19
CA GLY A 53 -21.93 23.87 -40.65
C GLY A 53 -21.05 22.67 -41.06
N MET A 54 -20.97 21.62 -40.23
CA MET A 54 -20.22 20.40 -40.51
C MET A 54 -21.19 19.28 -40.92
N SER A 55 -20.71 18.26 -41.65
CA SER A 55 -21.55 17.11 -41.94
C SER A 55 -21.84 16.30 -40.66
N ARG A 56 -23.00 15.63 -40.59
CA ARG A 56 -23.35 14.73 -39.45
C ARG A 56 -22.33 13.61 -39.29
N SER A 57 -21.78 13.09 -40.40
CA SER A 57 -20.73 12.07 -40.37
C SER A 57 -19.45 12.59 -39.70
N ALA A 58 -19.01 13.83 -40.02
CA ALA A 58 -17.83 14.44 -39.40
C ALA A 58 -18.00 14.64 -37.88
N VAL A 59 -19.17 15.13 -37.44
CA VAL A 59 -19.47 15.26 -36.01
C VAL A 59 -19.54 13.88 -35.31
N GLY A 60 -20.17 12.92 -35.99
CA GLY A 60 -20.21 11.55 -35.48
C GLY A 60 -18.82 10.93 -35.29
N GLN A 61 -17.92 11.17 -36.25
CA GLN A 61 -16.52 10.74 -36.16
C GLN A 61 -15.78 11.43 -35.01
N ALA A 62 -16.01 12.71 -34.76
CA ALA A 62 -15.44 13.43 -33.62
C ALA A 62 -15.93 12.83 -32.29
N TRP A 63 -17.24 12.53 -32.17
CA TRP A 63 -17.78 11.87 -30.95
C TRP A 63 -17.20 10.46 -30.74
N SER A 64 -17.00 9.69 -31.83
CA SER A 64 -16.34 8.38 -31.77
C SER A 64 -14.88 8.47 -31.32
N GLN A 65 -14.15 9.50 -31.77
CA GLN A 65 -12.79 9.75 -31.31
C GLN A 65 -12.74 10.13 -29.82
N LEU A 66 -13.65 10.99 -29.35
CA LEU A 66 -13.77 11.31 -27.92
C LEU A 66 -14.13 10.08 -27.08
N GLN A 67 -14.97 9.20 -27.62
CA GLN A 67 -15.29 7.93 -26.95
C GLN A 67 -14.10 6.98 -26.92
N ALA A 68 -13.33 6.87 -27.99
CA ALA A 68 -12.08 6.10 -28.02
C ALA A 68 -11.02 6.65 -27.03
N GLN A 69 -11.03 7.94 -26.75
CA GLN A 69 -10.20 8.61 -25.74
C GLN A 69 -10.75 8.46 -24.31
N GLY A 70 -11.91 7.81 -24.12
CA GLY A 70 -12.53 7.63 -22.80
C GLY A 70 -13.12 8.91 -22.19
N LEU A 71 -13.31 9.97 -22.99
CA LEU A 71 -13.85 11.25 -22.50
C LEU A 71 -15.37 11.29 -22.47
N VAL A 72 -16.02 10.47 -23.28
CA VAL A 72 -17.49 10.41 -23.39
C VAL A 72 -17.97 8.96 -23.55
N GLU A 73 -19.19 8.68 -23.10
CA GLU A 73 -19.93 7.44 -23.40
C GLU A 73 -21.19 7.74 -24.21
N SER A 74 -21.49 6.89 -25.18
CA SER A 74 -22.71 6.99 -25.99
C SER A 74 -23.64 5.84 -25.70
N LYS A 75 -24.88 6.13 -25.30
CA LYS A 75 -25.95 5.15 -25.08
C LYS A 75 -26.99 5.22 -26.19
N ARG A 76 -27.43 4.07 -26.70
CA ARG A 76 -28.31 3.94 -27.89
C ARG A 76 -29.61 4.75 -27.84
N ARG A 77 -30.10 5.11 -26.62
CA ARG A 77 -31.27 5.99 -26.39
C ARG A 77 -31.01 7.12 -25.41
N GLY A 78 -29.76 7.26 -24.91
CA GLY A 78 -29.37 8.19 -23.87
C GLY A 78 -28.55 9.39 -24.34
N GLY A 79 -28.11 9.40 -25.61
CA GLY A 79 -27.20 10.42 -26.14
C GLY A 79 -25.75 10.18 -25.73
N THR A 80 -24.90 11.19 -25.92
CA THR A 80 -23.49 11.16 -25.55
C THR A 80 -23.28 12.00 -24.29
N THR A 81 -22.71 11.39 -23.26
CA THR A 81 -22.49 12.00 -21.96
C THR A 81 -21.00 12.06 -21.66
N VAL A 82 -20.52 13.17 -21.11
CA VAL A 82 -19.14 13.32 -20.65
C VAL A 82 -18.92 12.37 -19.48
N ILE A 83 -17.96 11.49 -19.62
CA ILE A 83 -17.53 10.63 -18.52
C ILE A 83 -16.91 11.54 -17.46
N ALA A 84 -17.29 11.38 -16.20
CA ALA A 84 -16.56 12.03 -15.12
C ALA A 84 -15.09 11.66 -15.33
N GLN A 85 -14.23 12.65 -15.57
CA GLN A 85 -12.80 12.35 -15.55
C GLN A 85 -12.56 11.65 -14.23
N PRO A 86 -12.01 10.45 -14.23
CA PRO A 86 -11.66 9.83 -12.97
C PRO A 86 -10.77 10.85 -12.26
N THR A 87 -11.18 11.28 -11.09
CA THR A 87 -10.28 12.04 -10.20
C THR A 87 -8.99 11.24 -10.19
N PRO A 88 -7.82 11.87 -10.47
CA PRO A 88 -6.57 11.12 -10.48
C PRO A 88 -6.55 10.22 -9.25
N PRO A 89 -6.21 8.94 -9.40
CA PRO A 89 -6.22 8.03 -8.26
C PRO A 89 -5.32 8.64 -7.18
N HIS A 90 -5.85 8.75 -5.97
CA HIS A 90 -5.12 9.21 -4.81
C HIS A 90 -5.26 8.17 -3.69
N ALA A 91 -4.26 8.07 -2.84
CA ALA A 91 -4.18 7.07 -1.80
C ALA A 91 -5.14 7.38 -0.64
N LYS A 92 -6.45 7.20 -0.86
CA LYS A 92 -7.54 7.62 0.05
C LYS A 92 -7.40 7.05 1.45
N ARG A 93 -7.05 5.76 1.57
CA ARG A 93 -6.85 5.09 2.87
C ARG A 93 -5.67 5.72 3.59
N PHE A 94 -4.54 5.87 2.88
CA PHE A 94 -3.33 6.47 3.44
C PHE A 94 -3.54 7.93 3.85
N GLU A 95 -4.17 8.75 3.01
CA GLU A 95 -4.46 10.16 3.34
C GLU A 95 -5.35 10.26 4.58
N SER A 96 -6.34 9.38 4.71
CA SER A 96 -7.20 9.33 5.89
C SER A 96 -6.43 8.94 7.15
N MET A 97 -5.52 7.94 7.04
CA MET A 97 -4.66 7.51 8.15
C MET A 97 -3.71 8.63 8.59
N ILE A 98 -3.01 9.27 7.65
CA ILE A 98 -2.09 10.38 7.95
C ILE A 98 -2.84 11.56 8.57
N ARG A 99 -3.98 11.95 8.01
CA ARG A 99 -4.78 13.05 8.57
C ARG A 99 -5.19 12.77 10.00
N ALA A 100 -5.64 11.57 10.31
CA ALA A 100 -6.00 11.16 11.66
C ALA A 100 -4.77 11.22 12.59
N SER A 101 -3.65 10.64 12.18
CA SER A 101 -2.41 10.56 12.94
C SER A 101 -1.85 11.93 13.33
N ILE A 102 -1.84 12.91 12.40
CA ILE A 102 -1.28 14.25 12.67
C ILE A 102 -2.21 15.18 13.45
N THR A 103 -3.51 14.85 13.56
CA THR A 103 -4.50 15.71 14.22
C THR A 103 -4.81 15.30 15.64
N MET A 104 -4.46 14.08 16.06
CA MET A 104 -4.81 13.53 17.37
C MET A 104 -3.57 13.43 18.28
N PRO A 105 -3.72 13.73 19.58
CA PRO A 105 -2.61 13.68 20.54
C PRO A 105 -2.12 12.26 20.83
N VAL A 106 -2.98 11.24 20.69
CA VAL A 106 -2.66 9.84 20.97
C VAL A 106 -2.85 9.02 19.70
N ASP A 107 -1.77 8.53 19.12
CA ASP A 107 -1.79 7.69 17.93
C ASP A 107 -1.50 6.23 18.29
N LEU A 108 -2.56 5.42 18.33
CA LEU A 108 -2.49 3.96 18.46
C LEU A 108 -2.59 3.25 17.10
N GLY A 109 -2.72 3.98 16.00
CA GLY A 109 -2.76 3.41 14.66
C GLY A 109 -1.37 3.24 14.04
N ASN A 110 -0.39 4.05 14.48
CA ASN A 110 0.96 4.01 13.96
C ASN A 110 1.70 2.74 14.39
N LEU A 111 2.39 2.12 13.44
CA LEU A 111 3.17 0.90 13.71
C LEU A 111 4.34 1.15 14.67
N ARG A 112 4.99 2.31 14.58
CA ARG A 112 6.15 2.66 15.41
C ARG A 112 5.72 3.27 16.73
N SER A 113 6.28 2.78 17.83
CA SER A 113 6.04 3.33 19.17
C SER A 113 6.58 4.75 19.28
N GLN A 114 5.86 5.62 20.01
CA GLN A 114 6.18 7.05 20.11
C GLN A 114 7.48 7.31 20.86
N ASP A 115 7.78 6.49 21.86
CA ASP A 115 8.95 6.57 22.75
C ASP A 115 10.06 5.58 22.35
N MET A 116 10.09 5.13 21.10
CA MET A 116 11.19 4.32 20.58
C MET A 116 12.50 5.10 20.66
N PRO A 117 13.62 4.49 21.12
CA PRO A 117 14.87 5.18 21.28
C PRO A 117 15.34 5.81 19.97
N THR A 118 15.85 7.02 20.06
CA THR A 118 16.50 7.68 18.93
C THR A 118 17.90 7.09 18.77
N ILE A 119 18.14 6.48 17.62
CA ILE A 119 19.45 5.97 17.27
C ILE A 119 20.31 7.14 16.79
N ASP A 120 21.48 7.35 17.41
CA ASP A 120 22.44 8.30 16.90
C ASP A 120 23.07 7.76 15.61
N MET A 121 22.68 8.34 14.50
CA MET A 121 23.17 7.98 13.16
C MET A 121 24.36 8.84 12.71
N SER A 122 24.79 9.83 13.52
CA SER A 122 25.80 10.82 13.12
C SER A 122 27.13 10.19 12.68
N THR A 123 27.64 9.24 13.47
CA THR A 123 28.88 8.52 13.16
C THR A 123 28.77 7.70 11.88
N ALA A 124 27.62 7.02 11.67
CA ALA A 124 27.40 6.24 10.45
C ALA A 124 27.36 7.12 9.18
N PHE A 125 26.69 8.27 9.27
CA PHE A 125 26.65 9.23 8.16
C PHE A 125 28.00 9.91 7.92
N ALA A 126 28.73 10.35 8.97
CA ALA A 126 30.07 10.90 8.83
C ALA A 126 30.99 9.93 8.09
N ARG A 127 31.01 8.67 8.52
CA ARG A 127 31.76 7.62 7.87
C ARG A 127 31.30 7.36 6.42
N ALA A 128 30.01 7.44 6.15
CA ALA A 128 29.46 7.23 4.82
C ALA A 128 29.93 8.31 3.82
N VAL A 129 29.99 9.57 4.22
CA VAL A 129 30.45 10.66 3.34
C VAL A 129 31.94 10.66 3.09
N GLU A 130 32.72 10.05 3.98
CA GLU A 130 34.18 9.87 3.83
C GLU A 130 34.55 8.70 2.93
N HIS A 131 33.59 7.88 2.49
CA HIS A 131 33.86 6.72 1.64
C HIS A 131 34.48 7.15 0.29
N PRO A 132 35.57 6.51 -0.18
CA PRO A 132 36.35 6.95 -1.34
C PRO A 132 35.54 7.02 -2.64
N ASP A 133 34.47 6.23 -2.76
CA ASP A 133 33.64 6.22 -3.97
C ASP A 133 32.54 7.31 -3.98
N ILE A 134 32.41 8.11 -2.93
CA ILE A 134 31.43 9.20 -2.90
C ILE A 134 31.79 10.27 -3.94
N GLY A 135 30.76 10.71 -4.69
CA GLY A 135 30.93 11.64 -5.82
C GLY A 135 31.20 10.95 -7.15
N HIS A 136 31.57 9.68 -7.17
CA HIS A 136 31.70 8.91 -8.41
C HIS A 136 30.34 8.38 -8.89
N GLN A 137 30.25 8.10 -10.21
CA GLN A 137 29.04 7.53 -10.79
C GLN A 137 28.74 6.17 -10.13
N PHE A 138 27.49 6.00 -9.73
CA PHE A 138 27.01 4.77 -9.12
C PHE A 138 26.11 4.02 -10.10
N ALA A 139 26.51 2.82 -10.49
CA ALA A 139 25.79 1.98 -11.43
C ALA A 139 25.24 0.69 -10.82
N GLU A 140 25.57 0.41 -9.56
CA GLU A 140 25.16 -0.82 -8.87
C GLU A 140 23.74 -0.70 -8.31
N GLN A 141 23.07 -1.84 -8.20
CA GLN A 141 21.72 -1.94 -7.63
C GLN A 141 21.71 -1.76 -6.11
N ILE A 142 22.83 -2.13 -5.46
CA ILE A 142 23.08 -2.05 -4.03
C ILE A 142 24.59 -1.91 -3.77
N SER A 143 24.99 -1.14 -2.75
CA SER A 143 26.41 -1.09 -2.39
C SER A 143 26.91 -2.44 -1.85
N PRO A 144 28.18 -2.81 -2.10
CA PRO A 144 28.77 -4.06 -1.60
C PRO A 144 28.68 -4.19 -0.08
N GLU A 145 28.86 -3.08 0.66
CA GLU A 145 28.79 -3.02 2.11
C GLU A 145 27.40 -3.38 2.61
N LEU A 146 26.37 -2.75 2.04
CA LEU A 146 24.99 -3.00 2.44
C LEU A 146 24.57 -4.43 2.07
N ARG A 147 24.94 -4.90 0.87
CA ARG A 147 24.71 -6.29 0.44
C ARG A 147 25.28 -7.29 1.44
N LYS A 148 26.51 -7.07 1.88
CA LYS A 148 27.19 -7.91 2.86
C LYS A 148 26.41 -8.00 4.16
N GLU A 149 25.96 -6.86 4.68
CA GLU A 149 25.26 -6.84 5.98
C GLU A 149 23.87 -7.46 5.91
N VAL A 150 23.08 -7.14 4.88
CA VAL A 150 21.72 -7.68 4.76
C VAL A 150 21.71 -9.19 4.48
N SER A 151 22.73 -9.71 3.75
CA SER A 151 22.84 -11.13 3.45
C SER A 151 23.00 -12.01 4.70
N LYS A 152 23.51 -11.47 5.82
CA LYS A 152 23.74 -12.24 7.07
C LYS A 152 22.45 -12.74 7.70
N SER A 153 21.33 -12.05 7.46
CA SER A 153 20.03 -12.35 8.07
C SER A 153 18.89 -12.45 7.06
N TRP A 154 19.23 -12.60 5.76
CA TRP A 154 18.20 -12.78 4.73
C TRP A 154 17.53 -14.15 4.87
N PRO A 155 16.20 -14.28 4.69
CA PRO A 155 15.48 -15.51 5.03
C PRO A 155 15.77 -16.70 4.10
N PHE A 156 16.36 -16.46 2.93
CA PHE A 156 16.71 -17.50 1.95
C PHE A 156 17.93 -17.09 1.10
N HIS A 157 18.49 -18.03 0.37
CA HIS A 157 19.57 -17.72 -0.56
C HIS A 157 19.06 -16.85 -1.73
N THR A 158 19.71 -15.72 -1.95
CA THR A 158 19.29 -14.71 -2.92
C THR A 158 20.41 -14.41 -3.92
N GLU A 159 20.07 -14.42 -5.20
CA GLU A 159 21.05 -14.13 -6.28
C GLU A 159 21.35 -12.63 -6.38
N SER A 160 20.31 -11.79 -6.25
CA SER A 160 20.40 -10.37 -6.50
C SER A 160 19.68 -9.56 -5.42
N PHE A 161 20.23 -8.37 -5.15
CA PHE A 161 19.64 -7.38 -4.26
C PHE A 161 19.60 -6.02 -4.95
N LEU A 162 18.58 -5.23 -4.63
CA LEU A 162 18.49 -3.81 -5.01
C LEU A 162 17.91 -2.97 -3.88
N THR A 163 18.10 -1.66 -3.93
CA THR A 163 17.61 -0.71 -2.95
C THR A 163 16.45 0.12 -3.50
N VAL A 164 15.48 0.41 -2.64
CA VAL A 164 14.30 1.25 -2.92
C VAL A 164 13.99 2.18 -1.75
N HIS A 165 13.16 3.22 -1.96
CA HIS A 165 12.83 4.24 -0.96
C HIS A 165 11.74 3.78 0.04
N GLY A 166 11.87 2.53 0.53
CA GLY A 166 10.96 1.93 1.50
C GLY A 166 10.10 0.82 0.93
N SER A 167 9.44 0.07 1.81
CA SER A 167 8.68 -1.12 1.43
C SER A 167 7.46 -0.82 0.55
N ILE A 168 6.81 0.32 0.72
CA ILE A 168 5.67 0.71 -0.11
C ILE A 168 6.11 1.11 -1.52
N ASP A 169 7.26 1.78 -1.65
CA ASP A 169 7.88 2.05 -2.94
C ASP A 169 8.22 0.74 -3.67
N SER A 170 8.82 -0.23 -2.95
CA SER A 170 9.05 -1.58 -3.47
C SER A 170 7.78 -2.23 -4.00
N LEU A 171 6.69 -2.18 -3.22
CA LEU A 171 5.43 -2.80 -3.58
C LEU A 171 4.80 -2.14 -4.82
N GLU A 172 4.75 -0.81 -4.85
CA GLU A 172 4.24 -0.06 -6.00
C GLU A 172 5.04 -0.37 -7.26
N MET A 173 6.37 -0.26 -7.19
CA MET A 173 7.26 -0.51 -8.33
C MET A 173 7.18 -1.96 -8.82
N SER A 174 7.11 -2.93 -7.90
CA SER A 174 6.97 -4.34 -8.27
C SER A 174 5.65 -4.63 -8.95
N LEU A 175 4.54 -4.12 -8.40
CA LEU A 175 3.22 -4.29 -9.01
C LEU A 175 3.11 -3.57 -10.36
N ALA A 176 3.63 -2.34 -10.47
CA ALA A 176 3.67 -1.61 -11.74
C ALA A 176 4.58 -2.25 -12.82
N ALA A 177 5.56 -3.07 -12.39
CA ALA A 177 6.41 -3.82 -13.31
C ALA A 177 5.80 -5.16 -13.75
N LEU A 178 4.94 -5.76 -12.93
CA LEU A 178 4.39 -7.10 -13.14
C LEU A 178 2.95 -7.10 -13.66
N ALA A 179 2.16 -6.06 -13.39
CA ALA A 179 0.75 -5.99 -13.70
C ALA A 179 0.41 -4.95 -14.77
N GLN A 180 -0.67 -5.20 -15.50
CA GLN A 180 -1.29 -4.28 -16.43
C GLN A 180 -2.68 -3.86 -15.92
N PRO A 181 -3.23 -2.70 -16.37
CA PRO A 181 -4.61 -2.34 -16.04
C PRO A 181 -5.59 -3.46 -16.42
N GLY A 182 -6.45 -3.83 -15.49
CA GLY A 182 -7.40 -4.95 -15.62
C GLY A 182 -6.89 -6.28 -15.06
N ASP A 183 -5.61 -6.40 -14.73
CA ASP A 183 -5.06 -7.60 -14.11
C ASP A 183 -5.57 -7.82 -12.69
N ARG A 184 -5.48 -9.07 -12.25
CA ARG A 184 -5.82 -9.49 -10.88
C ARG A 184 -4.56 -9.78 -10.09
N ILE A 185 -4.58 -9.41 -8.83
CA ILE A 185 -3.50 -9.64 -7.87
C ILE A 185 -4.07 -10.43 -6.69
N ALA A 186 -3.51 -11.59 -6.39
CA ALA A 186 -3.85 -12.31 -5.18
C ALA A 186 -3.25 -11.59 -3.97
N VAL A 187 -4.04 -11.32 -2.94
CA VAL A 187 -3.60 -10.56 -1.75
C VAL A 187 -4.09 -11.27 -0.50
N ALA A 188 -3.17 -11.64 0.40
CA ALA A 188 -3.54 -12.13 1.72
C ALA A 188 -4.24 -11.03 2.52
N VAL A 189 -5.45 -11.29 3.02
CA VAL A 189 -6.28 -10.29 3.70
C VAL A 189 -6.66 -10.73 5.12
N PRO A 190 -6.73 -9.77 6.08
CA PRO A 190 -6.46 -8.34 5.92
C PRO A 190 -5.00 -8.05 5.57
N ALA A 191 -4.74 -6.97 4.84
CA ALA A 191 -3.42 -6.60 4.34
C ALA A 191 -3.10 -5.12 4.63
N ILE A 192 -1.86 -4.72 4.40
CA ILE A 192 -1.46 -3.31 4.47
C ILE A 192 -2.42 -2.46 3.64
N ALA A 193 -3.06 -1.46 4.24
CA ALA A 193 -4.07 -0.61 3.58
C ALA A 193 -3.59 -0.03 2.23
N ARG A 194 -2.31 0.34 2.14
CA ARG A 194 -1.68 0.89 0.94
C ARG A 194 -1.67 -0.06 -0.27
N VAL A 195 -1.74 -1.39 -0.05
CA VAL A 195 -1.86 -2.36 -1.16
C VAL A 195 -3.07 -2.02 -2.02
N PHE A 196 -4.22 -1.73 -1.39
CA PHE A 196 -5.45 -1.46 -2.12
C PHE A 196 -5.43 -0.10 -2.83
N ASP A 197 -4.83 0.93 -2.21
CA ASP A 197 -4.62 2.22 -2.88
C ASP A 197 -3.72 2.08 -4.12
N ILE A 198 -2.68 1.25 -4.05
CA ILE A 198 -1.79 0.96 -5.18
C ILE A 198 -2.53 0.20 -6.29
N LEU A 199 -3.29 -0.85 -5.94
CA LEU A 199 -4.06 -1.61 -6.93
C LEU A 199 -5.08 -0.73 -7.66
N GLU A 200 -5.79 0.13 -6.91
CA GLU A 200 -6.72 1.11 -7.50
C GLU A 200 -6.00 2.06 -8.47
N SER A 201 -4.79 2.53 -8.11
CA SER A 201 -4.00 3.44 -8.97
C SER A 201 -3.50 2.77 -10.26
N LEU A 202 -3.23 1.47 -10.21
CA LEU A 202 -2.78 0.68 -11.36
C LEU A 202 -3.94 0.15 -12.21
N GLY A 203 -5.20 0.37 -11.78
CA GLY A 203 -6.37 -0.24 -12.43
C GLY A 203 -6.42 -1.76 -12.29
N ALA A 204 -5.75 -2.32 -11.29
CA ALA A 204 -5.76 -3.75 -10.99
C ALA A 204 -6.79 -4.09 -9.90
N THR A 205 -7.20 -5.37 -9.83
CA THR A 205 -8.20 -5.84 -8.88
C THR A 205 -7.63 -6.88 -7.93
N ALA A 206 -7.93 -6.75 -6.62
CA ALA A 206 -7.51 -7.74 -5.64
C ALA A 206 -8.37 -9.01 -5.71
N ILE A 207 -7.72 -10.19 -5.63
CA ILE A 207 -8.34 -11.46 -5.25
C ILE A 207 -7.99 -11.68 -3.79
N PRO A 208 -8.94 -11.51 -2.85
CA PRO A 208 -8.65 -11.67 -1.44
C PRO A 208 -8.43 -13.13 -1.07
N ILE A 209 -7.35 -13.40 -0.35
CA ILE A 209 -7.03 -14.70 0.24
C ILE A 209 -7.10 -14.54 1.77
N PRO A 210 -8.15 -15.01 2.43
CA PRO A 210 -8.30 -14.89 3.88
C PRO A 210 -7.18 -15.63 4.62
N TRP A 211 -6.82 -15.14 5.80
CA TRP A 211 -5.92 -15.84 6.72
C TRP A 211 -6.66 -17.00 7.41
N GLY A 212 -6.09 -18.20 7.31
CA GLY A 212 -6.38 -19.35 8.17
C GLY A 212 -5.48 -19.34 9.42
N ASP A 213 -5.39 -20.47 10.12
CA ASP A 213 -4.62 -20.57 11.36
C ASP A 213 -3.10 -20.53 11.13
N GLU A 214 -2.62 -21.14 10.05
CA GLU A 214 -1.19 -21.30 9.77
C GLU A 214 -0.63 -20.29 8.75
N GLY A 215 -1.50 -19.55 8.07
CA GLY A 215 -1.17 -18.61 7.01
C GLY A 215 -2.39 -18.30 6.15
N PRO A 216 -2.25 -17.58 5.02
CA PRO A 216 -3.30 -17.39 4.04
C PRO A 216 -3.89 -18.74 3.59
N ASP A 217 -5.22 -18.84 3.48
CA ASP A 217 -5.90 -20.10 3.20
C ASP A 217 -5.40 -20.73 1.89
N VAL A 218 -4.90 -21.98 1.97
CA VAL A 218 -4.25 -22.69 0.85
C VAL A 218 -5.26 -23.07 -0.23
N ASP A 219 -6.50 -23.35 0.13
CA ASP A 219 -7.53 -23.72 -0.84
C ASP A 219 -8.05 -22.50 -1.59
N ASP A 220 -8.19 -21.35 -0.89
CA ASP A 220 -8.47 -20.06 -1.53
C ASP A 220 -7.33 -19.64 -2.43
N LEU A 221 -6.08 -19.84 -2.00
CA LEU A 221 -4.91 -19.59 -2.82
C LEU A 221 -4.91 -20.46 -4.10
N ARG A 222 -5.22 -21.75 -3.98
CA ARG A 222 -5.35 -22.66 -5.12
C ARG A 222 -6.46 -22.21 -6.10
N ARG A 223 -7.60 -21.77 -5.57
CA ARG A 223 -8.70 -21.22 -6.39
C ARG A 223 -8.27 -19.93 -7.11
N ALA A 224 -7.55 -19.07 -6.43
CA ALA A 224 -7.06 -17.82 -7.02
C ALA A 224 -6.09 -18.08 -8.19
N MET A 225 -5.21 -19.08 -8.08
CA MET A 225 -4.25 -19.42 -9.14
C MET A 225 -4.92 -19.87 -10.44
N ILE A 226 -6.16 -20.36 -10.42
CA ILE A 226 -6.93 -20.68 -11.63
C ILE A 226 -7.09 -19.44 -12.53
N SER A 227 -7.22 -18.27 -11.93
CA SER A 227 -7.36 -17.00 -12.66
C SER A 227 -6.04 -16.39 -13.14
N ARG A 228 -4.91 -17.03 -12.86
CA ARG A 228 -3.55 -16.59 -13.20
C ARG A 228 -3.29 -15.14 -12.79
N PRO A 229 -3.30 -14.80 -11.49
CA PRO A 229 -3.02 -13.47 -11.04
C PRO A 229 -1.60 -13.05 -11.45
N ALA A 230 -1.39 -11.75 -11.70
CA ALA A 230 -0.08 -11.24 -12.10
C ALA A 230 0.96 -11.29 -10.96
N ALA A 231 0.49 -11.29 -9.69
CA ALA A 231 1.32 -11.49 -8.52
C ALA A 231 0.51 -12.03 -7.34
N PHE A 232 1.20 -12.62 -6.35
CA PHE A 232 0.68 -12.88 -5.01
C PHE A 232 1.41 -12.00 -4.00
N VAL A 233 0.67 -11.23 -3.21
CA VAL A 233 1.20 -10.28 -2.20
C VAL A 233 0.83 -10.77 -0.80
N TYR A 234 1.82 -10.92 0.08
CA TYR A 234 1.59 -11.28 1.48
C TYR A 234 2.74 -10.84 2.38
N GLN A 235 2.51 -10.92 3.69
CA GLN A 235 3.55 -10.72 4.71
C GLN A 235 3.78 -12.04 5.44
N PRO A 236 4.96 -12.67 5.33
CA PRO A 236 5.21 -13.95 5.96
C PRO A 236 5.28 -13.86 7.49
N ASN A 237 5.76 -12.72 8.00
CA ASN A 237 5.98 -12.51 9.42
C ASN A 237 5.25 -11.25 9.90
N ARG A 238 4.58 -11.33 11.05
CA ARG A 238 3.85 -10.19 11.66
C ARG A 238 2.97 -9.45 10.67
N ALA A 239 2.14 -10.19 9.94
CA ALA A 239 1.27 -9.61 8.91
C ALA A 239 0.41 -8.49 9.48
N LEU A 240 0.51 -7.30 8.89
CA LEU A 240 -0.29 -6.15 9.27
C LEU A 240 -1.71 -6.29 8.70
N PRO A 241 -2.76 -6.00 9.47
CA PRO A 241 -2.76 -5.46 10.84
C PRO A 241 -2.86 -6.53 11.95
N THR A 242 -2.85 -7.82 11.63
CA THR A 242 -3.22 -8.91 12.54
C THR A 242 -2.11 -9.39 13.46
N GLY A 243 -0.84 -9.10 13.11
CA GLY A 243 0.32 -9.65 13.80
C GLY A 243 0.56 -11.14 13.53
N ARG A 244 -0.20 -11.80 12.65
CA ARG A 244 -0.04 -13.22 12.31
C ARG A 244 1.25 -13.48 11.55
N SER A 245 1.81 -14.67 11.73
CA SER A 245 2.94 -15.16 10.94
C SER A 245 2.58 -16.51 10.34
N VAL A 246 3.17 -16.83 9.17
CA VAL A 246 3.00 -18.16 8.57
C VAL A 246 3.76 -19.22 9.37
N THR A 247 3.36 -20.49 9.21
CA THR A 247 4.07 -21.64 9.78
C THR A 247 4.94 -22.33 8.73
N SER A 248 5.86 -23.18 9.15
CA SER A 248 6.66 -23.99 8.22
C SER A 248 5.81 -24.97 7.42
N SER A 249 4.75 -25.54 8.01
CA SER A 249 3.77 -26.40 7.33
C SER A 249 3.05 -25.62 6.23
N TRP A 250 2.63 -24.39 6.52
CA TRP A 250 2.02 -23.53 5.51
C TRP A 250 2.96 -23.22 4.34
N VAL A 251 4.24 -22.91 4.62
CA VAL A 251 5.24 -22.62 3.57
C VAL A 251 5.33 -23.79 2.60
N THR A 252 5.40 -25.01 3.10
CA THR A 252 5.45 -26.21 2.25
C THR A 252 4.17 -26.38 1.43
N ALA A 253 3.00 -26.30 2.06
CA ALA A 253 1.71 -26.48 1.39
C ALA A 253 1.43 -25.38 0.35
N ALA A 254 1.73 -24.12 0.67
CA ALA A 254 1.57 -23.01 -0.26
C ALA A 254 2.55 -23.09 -1.44
N ALA A 255 3.79 -23.55 -1.20
CA ALA A 255 4.78 -23.75 -2.25
C ALA A 255 4.33 -24.78 -3.30
N GLU A 256 3.63 -25.85 -2.90
CA GLU A 256 3.06 -26.83 -3.85
C GLU A 256 2.04 -26.19 -4.79
N VAL A 257 1.20 -25.27 -4.25
CA VAL A 257 0.16 -24.56 -5.02
C VAL A 257 0.76 -23.50 -5.94
N LEU A 258 1.81 -22.80 -5.49
CA LEU A 258 2.37 -21.65 -6.18
C LEU A 258 3.47 -22.00 -7.18
N ARG A 259 4.02 -23.20 -7.12
CA ARG A 259 5.16 -23.62 -7.98
C ARG A 259 4.88 -23.42 -9.45
N GLY A 260 5.72 -22.59 -10.11
CA GLY A 260 5.62 -22.28 -11.53
C GLY A 260 4.40 -21.42 -11.93
N SER A 261 3.69 -20.83 -10.97
CA SER A 261 2.45 -20.10 -11.26
C SER A 261 2.66 -18.58 -11.44
N THR A 262 3.01 -17.86 -10.38
CA THR A 262 3.02 -16.39 -10.38
C THR A 262 4.17 -15.84 -9.54
N PRO A 263 4.70 -14.62 -9.81
CA PRO A 263 5.60 -13.93 -8.90
C PRO A 263 4.99 -13.71 -7.52
N ILE A 264 5.81 -13.81 -6.49
CA ILE A 264 5.42 -13.67 -5.08
C ILE A 264 6.13 -12.46 -4.49
N LEU A 265 5.36 -11.52 -3.95
CA LEU A 265 5.86 -10.32 -3.30
C LEU A 265 5.71 -10.46 -1.78
N GLU A 266 6.82 -10.66 -1.10
CA GLU A 266 6.90 -10.73 0.36
C GLU A 266 7.30 -9.39 0.96
N MET A 267 6.59 -8.96 2.00
CA MET A 267 6.82 -7.69 2.67
C MET A 267 7.22 -7.91 4.13
N ASP A 268 8.47 -7.54 4.50
CA ASP A 268 8.95 -7.51 5.88
C ASP A 268 9.09 -6.04 6.32
N GLN A 269 8.15 -5.57 7.13
CA GLN A 269 8.06 -4.18 7.58
C GLN A 269 8.39 -3.98 9.06
N THR A 270 8.61 -5.05 9.80
CA THR A 270 8.76 -5.04 11.26
C THR A 270 10.16 -5.42 11.74
N TRP A 271 11.11 -5.58 10.81
CA TRP A 271 12.50 -5.75 11.22
C TRP A 271 12.93 -4.59 12.15
N PRO A 272 13.58 -4.79 13.29
CA PRO A 272 14.30 -5.98 13.74
C PRO A 272 13.55 -6.85 14.75
N LEU A 273 12.22 -6.76 14.83
CA LEU A 273 11.46 -7.54 15.81
C LEU A 273 11.66 -9.05 15.59
N LYS A 274 12.00 -9.72 16.68
CA LYS A 274 12.36 -11.15 16.66
C LYS A 274 11.17 -12.02 16.27
N THR A 275 11.27 -12.72 15.13
CA THR A 275 10.37 -13.78 14.67
C THR A 275 11.17 -14.80 13.88
N PRO A 276 10.68 -16.05 13.75
CA PRO A 276 11.24 -16.97 12.77
C PRO A 276 11.19 -16.32 11.38
N ALA A 277 12.32 -16.28 10.69
CA ALA A 277 12.42 -15.71 9.35
C ALA A 277 11.90 -16.72 8.32
N LEU A 278 10.57 -16.94 8.28
CA LEU A 278 9.93 -17.81 7.29
C LEU A 278 9.69 -17.06 5.99
N SER A 279 9.87 -17.74 4.87
CA SER A 279 9.70 -17.19 3.53
C SER A 279 9.40 -18.32 2.54
N LEU A 280 8.53 -18.07 1.58
CA LEU A 280 8.35 -18.95 0.42
C LEU A 280 9.61 -19.01 -0.45
N GLY A 281 10.54 -18.05 -0.32
CA GLY A 281 11.81 -18.06 -1.01
C GLY A 281 12.71 -19.24 -0.66
N THR A 282 12.48 -19.95 0.46
CA THR A 282 13.17 -21.21 0.80
C THR A 282 12.77 -22.35 -0.14
N GLU A 283 11.53 -22.37 -0.60
CA GLU A 283 10.96 -23.41 -1.48
C GLU A 283 10.86 -22.97 -2.94
N LEU A 284 10.70 -21.67 -3.18
CA LEU A 284 10.43 -21.06 -4.48
C LEU A 284 11.33 -19.84 -4.76
N PRO A 285 12.67 -19.98 -4.66
CA PRO A 285 13.59 -18.84 -4.82
C PRO A 285 13.45 -18.14 -6.18
N GLU A 286 13.03 -18.87 -7.21
CA GLU A 286 12.82 -18.35 -8.57
C GLU A 286 11.61 -17.41 -8.71
N GLN A 287 10.68 -17.44 -7.75
CA GLN A 287 9.41 -16.72 -7.84
C GLN A 287 9.26 -15.60 -6.83
N VAL A 288 10.13 -15.52 -5.80
CA VAL A 288 9.99 -14.59 -4.69
C VAL A 288 10.84 -13.34 -4.88
N LEU A 289 10.20 -12.19 -4.69
CA LEU A 289 10.82 -10.92 -4.33
C LEU A 289 10.49 -10.63 -2.87
N HIS A 290 11.49 -10.69 -2.01
CA HIS A 290 11.37 -10.36 -0.60
C HIS A 290 11.83 -8.94 -0.35
N THR A 291 10.99 -8.12 0.29
CA THR A 291 11.32 -6.73 0.65
C THR A 291 11.48 -6.61 2.15
N ARG A 292 12.63 -6.15 2.61
CA ARG A 292 12.88 -5.78 4.02
C ARG A 292 13.01 -4.28 4.16
N SER A 293 12.12 -3.68 4.96
CA SER A 293 12.17 -2.26 5.32
C SER A 293 12.92 -2.05 6.63
N PHE A 294 13.71 -1.00 6.69
CA PHE A 294 14.45 -0.60 7.89
C PHE A 294 13.82 0.59 8.63
N ASN A 295 12.69 1.12 8.12
CA ASN A 295 12.02 2.29 8.69
C ASN A 295 11.54 2.06 10.13
N TYR A 296 11.15 0.82 10.46
CA TYR A 296 10.70 0.50 11.80
C TYR A 296 11.84 0.67 12.83
N ALA A 297 13.05 0.22 12.50
CA ALA A 297 14.23 0.34 13.35
C ALA A 297 14.77 1.77 13.41
N PHE A 298 14.99 2.40 12.26
CA PHE A 298 15.78 3.64 12.15
C PHE A 298 14.95 4.90 11.94
N GLY A 299 13.61 4.78 11.88
CA GLY A 299 12.70 5.91 11.71
C GLY A 299 12.41 6.28 10.27
N ALA A 300 11.51 7.27 10.12
CA ALA A 300 10.97 7.66 8.82
C ALA A 300 12.00 8.34 7.90
N ASP A 301 13.02 8.97 8.47
CA ASP A 301 14.05 9.67 7.70
C ASP A 301 15.04 8.70 7.05
N MET A 302 15.26 7.52 7.66
CA MET A 302 16.01 6.43 7.07
C MET A 302 15.13 5.62 6.12
N ARG A 303 14.51 6.30 5.17
CA ARG A 303 13.53 5.73 4.23
C ARG A 303 14.21 4.86 3.18
N GLN A 304 14.57 3.64 3.59
CA GLN A 304 15.24 2.67 2.74
C GLN A 304 14.67 1.27 2.98
N ALA A 305 14.55 0.50 1.90
CA ALA A 305 14.32 -0.93 1.94
C ALA A 305 15.26 -1.63 0.96
N VAL A 306 15.50 -2.90 1.23
CA VAL A 306 16.23 -3.80 0.33
C VAL A 306 15.26 -4.83 -0.22
N VAL A 307 15.31 -5.04 -1.51
CA VAL A 307 14.59 -6.11 -2.21
C VAL A 307 15.61 -7.15 -2.63
N GLY A 308 15.35 -8.41 -2.32
CA GLY A 308 16.18 -9.53 -2.73
C GLY A 308 15.35 -10.64 -3.36
N GLY A 309 15.90 -11.30 -4.36
CA GLY A 309 15.23 -12.38 -5.06
C GLY A 309 16.07 -12.96 -6.22
N ASN A 310 15.39 -13.64 -7.11
CA ASN A 310 15.97 -14.13 -8.36
C ASN A 310 16.42 -12.98 -9.27
N ALA A 311 17.53 -13.15 -9.99
CA ALA A 311 18.11 -12.11 -10.85
C ALA A 311 17.11 -11.60 -11.89
N ARG A 312 16.34 -12.49 -12.53
CA ARG A 312 15.34 -12.10 -13.54
C ARG A 312 14.24 -11.19 -12.97
N LEU A 313 13.73 -11.47 -11.77
CA LEU A 313 12.69 -10.66 -11.14
C LEU A 313 13.24 -9.32 -10.64
N THR A 314 14.45 -9.32 -10.07
CA THR A 314 15.10 -8.08 -9.64
C THR A 314 15.45 -7.18 -10.83
N ASP A 315 15.83 -7.76 -11.99
CA ASP A 315 16.08 -6.99 -13.21
C ASP A 315 14.80 -6.34 -13.78
N VAL A 316 13.67 -7.03 -13.70
CA VAL A 316 12.36 -6.42 -14.07
C VAL A 316 12.10 -5.18 -13.23
N LEU A 317 12.29 -5.27 -11.91
CA LEU A 317 12.13 -4.14 -11.01
C LEU A 317 13.18 -3.05 -11.25
N TRP A 318 14.45 -3.41 -11.46
CA TRP A 318 15.53 -2.48 -11.77
C TRP A 318 15.26 -1.68 -13.05
N ASN A 319 14.76 -2.36 -14.09
CA ASN A 319 14.35 -1.69 -15.33
C ASN A 319 13.21 -0.70 -15.09
N ARG A 320 12.25 -1.04 -14.22
CA ARG A 320 11.18 -0.13 -13.83
C ARG A 320 11.71 1.10 -13.09
N LEU A 321 12.64 0.90 -12.15
CA LEU A 321 13.29 1.99 -11.41
C LEU A 321 14.08 2.95 -12.32
N SER A 322 14.46 2.53 -13.51
CA SER A 322 15.14 3.39 -14.49
C SER A 322 14.28 4.56 -15.00
N TYR A 323 12.95 4.50 -14.80
CA TYR A 323 12.04 5.62 -15.09
C TYR A 323 11.91 6.61 -13.91
N SER A 324 12.56 6.35 -12.77
CA SER A 324 12.52 7.18 -11.57
C SER A 324 13.94 7.44 -11.02
N SER A 325 14.12 7.42 -9.72
CA SER A 325 15.40 7.67 -9.04
C SER A 325 16.45 6.56 -9.25
N ARG A 326 16.06 5.42 -9.78
CA ARG A 326 16.89 4.24 -10.07
C ARG A 326 17.49 3.55 -8.85
N TYR A 327 18.06 4.27 -7.89
CA TYR A 327 18.66 3.72 -6.67
C TYR A 327 18.53 4.70 -5.50
N VAL A 328 18.62 4.19 -4.30
CA VAL A 328 18.75 5.00 -3.08
C VAL A 328 20.17 5.56 -3.01
N SER A 329 20.34 6.80 -2.55
CA SER A 329 21.65 7.45 -2.40
C SER A 329 22.68 6.50 -1.76
N ARG A 330 23.89 6.43 -2.34
CA ARG A 330 24.98 5.62 -1.81
C ARG A 330 25.32 5.99 -0.35
N ILE A 331 25.25 7.27 -0.01
CA ILE A 331 25.46 7.73 1.38
C ILE A 331 24.46 7.04 2.31
N MET A 332 23.19 6.98 1.94
CA MET A 332 22.16 6.28 2.73
C MET A 332 22.44 4.80 2.86
N GLN A 333 22.85 4.16 1.76
CA GLN A 333 23.17 2.72 1.77
C GLN A 333 24.38 2.41 2.65
N LEU A 334 25.45 3.21 2.58
CA LEU A 334 26.63 3.06 3.40
C LEU A 334 26.33 3.32 4.88
N ALA A 335 25.59 4.40 5.19
CA ALA A 335 25.16 4.66 6.55
C ALA A 335 24.35 3.48 7.11
N GLN A 336 23.40 2.96 6.33
CA GLN A 336 22.62 1.76 6.71
C GLN A 336 23.52 0.53 6.94
N ALA A 337 24.52 0.31 6.10
CA ALA A 337 25.46 -0.80 6.26
C ALA A 337 26.25 -0.67 7.58
N TYR A 338 26.72 0.54 7.91
CA TYR A 338 27.45 0.79 9.17
C TYR A 338 26.56 0.62 10.40
N LEU A 339 25.30 1.05 10.33
CA LEU A 339 24.32 0.81 11.40
C LEU A 339 24.05 -0.70 11.61
N LEU A 340 23.92 -1.44 10.53
CA LEU A 340 23.71 -2.90 10.60
C LEU A 340 24.96 -3.68 11.05
N ALA A 341 26.15 -3.10 10.88
CA ALA A 341 27.40 -3.71 11.31
C ALA A 341 27.77 -3.38 12.76
N ASP A 342 27.07 -2.41 13.41
CA ASP A 342 27.38 -1.97 14.77
C ASP A 342 26.73 -2.88 15.83
N PRO A 343 27.52 -3.63 16.63
CA PRO A 343 26.98 -4.52 17.66
C PRO A 343 26.21 -3.79 18.76
N GLY A 344 26.59 -2.55 19.07
CA GLY A 344 25.92 -1.75 20.11
C GLY A 344 24.53 -1.33 19.66
N ILE A 345 24.39 -0.92 18.40
CA ILE A 345 23.08 -0.60 17.79
C ILE A 345 22.19 -1.85 17.72
N LEU A 346 22.75 -2.98 17.28
CA LEU A 346 21.97 -4.24 17.23
C LEU A 346 21.50 -4.68 18.62
N ALA A 347 22.35 -4.59 19.65
CA ALA A 347 21.98 -4.89 21.04
C ALA A 347 20.89 -3.96 21.58
N MET A 348 20.92 -2.68 21.21
CA MET A 348 19.87 -1.73 21.58
C MET A 348 18.54 -2.07 20.89
N LEU A 349 18.56 -2.42 19.62
CA LEU A 349 17.36 -2.85 18.86
C LEU A 349 16.78 -4.16 19.44
N ASP A 350 17.63 -5.08 19.88
CA ASP A 350 17.22 -6.31 20.55
C ASP A 350 16.50 -6.01 21.88
N SER A 351 17.08 -5.14 22.71
CA SER A 351 16.48 -4.73 23.97
C SER A 351 15.13 -4.03 23.75
N TRP A 352 15.05 -3.21 22.69
CA TRP A 352 13.79 -2.56 22.31
C TRP A 352 12.75 -3.56 21.81
N SER A 353 13.16 -4.57 21.06
CA SER A 353 12.26 -5.65 20.64
C SER A 353 11.66 -6.38 21.87
N ASP A 354 12.46 -6.66 22.90
CA ASP A 354 12.00 -7.28 24.13
C ASP A 354 11.00 -6.37 24.89
N GLU A 355 11.25 -5.08 24.93
CA GLU A 355 10.34 -4.09 25.53
C GLU A 355 9.00 -3.99 24.78
N ILE A 356 9.01 -4.02 23.46
CA ILE A 356 7.79 -4.05 22.63
C ILE A 356 6.97 -5.32 22.92
N HIS A 357 7.62 -6.47 23.07
CA HIS A 357 6.93 -7.70 23.43
C HIS A 357 6.30 -7.59 24.82
N ARG A 358 7.01 -7.04 25.78
CA ARG A 358 6.52 -6.82 27.15
C ARG A 358 5.30 -5.90 27.16
N ARG A 359 5.37 -4.73 26.52
CA ARG A 359 4.26 -3.76 26.45
C ARG A 359 3.04 -4.35 25.79
N HIS A 360 3.21 -4.95 24.62
CA HIS A 360 2.13 -5.62 23.91
C HIS A 360 1.48 -6.71 24.75
N GLY A 361 2.26 -7.54 25.45
CA GLY A 361 1.74 -8.56 26.34
C GLY A 361 0.88 -7.99 27.48
N LEU A 362 1.33 -6.90 28.12
CA LEU A 362 0.55 -6.21 29.16
C LEU A 362 -0.76 -5.63 28.59
N PHE A 363 -0.72 -5.06 27.40
CA PHE A 363 -1.90 -4.47 26.77
C PHE A 363 -2.91 -5.56 26.38
N VAL A 364 -2.46 -6.66 25.79
CA VAL A 364 -3.28 -7.85 25.49
C VAL A 364 -3.95 -8.39 26.74
N GLU A 365 -3.20 -8.52 27.84
CA GLU A 365 -3.73 -8.99 29.11
C GLU A 365 -4.76 -8.03 29.70
N ALA A 366 -4.53 -6.71 29.62
CA ALA A 366 -5.46 -5.69 30.07
C ALA A 366 -6.80 -5.72 29.29
N LEU A 367 -6.75 -5.94 27.98
CA LEU A 367 -7.95 -6.11 27.16
C LEU A 367 -8.68 -7.42 27.45
N ARG A 368 -7.95 -8.54 27.62
CA ARG A 368 -8.54 -9.85 27.97
C ARG A 368 -9.26 -9.81 29.34
N ARG A 369 -8.68 -9.14 30.32
CA ARG A 369 -9.35 -8.94 31.64
C ARG A 369 -10.66 -8.16 31.52
N ARG A 370 -10.81 -7.35 30.47
CA ARG A 370 -12.03 -6.59 30.17
C ARG A 370 -13.00 -7.34 29.25
N GLY A 371 -12.74 -8.62 28.98
CA GLY A 371 -13.62 -9.50 28.22
C GLY A 371 -13.46 -9.44 26.70
N HIS A 372 -12.38 -8.82 26.19
CA HIS A 372 -12.11 -8.84 24.75
C HIS A 372 -11.47 -10.16 24.31
N GLU A 373 -12.02 -10.74 23.26
CA GLU A 373 -11.43 -11.89 22.57
C GLU A 373 -10.38 -11.40 21.57
N LEU A 374 -9.17 -11.94 21.64
CA LEU A 374 -8.06 -11.55 20.79
C LEU A 374 -7.50 -12.76 20.05
N ILE A 375 -6.94 -12.54 18.88
CA ILE A 375 -6.31 -13.59 18.08
C ILE A 375 -5.16 -14.21 18.88
N GLU A 376 -5.18 -15.52 19.00
CA GLU A 376 -4.07 -16.26 19.61
C GLU A 376 -2.86 -16.32 18.67
N GLY A 377 -1.66 -16.30 19.22
CA GLY A 377 -0.42 -16.37 18.45
C GLY A 377 -0.11 -15.12 17.61
N ALA A 378 -0.86 -14.02 17.77
CA ALA A 378 -0.51 -12.76 17.16
C ALA A 378 0.76 -12.16 17.78
N HIS A 379 1.67 -11.70 16.95
CA HIS A 379 2.93 -11.09 17.37
C HIS A 379 2.82 -9.56 17.48
N PRO A 380 3.56 -8.91 18.43
CA PRO A 380 3.57 -7.46 18.54
C PRO A 380 4.07 -6.78 17.24
N PRO A 381 3.81 -5.50 17.04
CA PRO A 381 3.20 -4.59 18.02
C PRO A 381 1.68 -4.45 17.90
N LEU A 382 1.06 -5.00 16.84
CA LEU A 382 -0.34 -4.76 16.52
C LEU A 382 -1.30 -5.74 17.18
N ILE A 383 -2.47 -5.23 17.55
CA ILE A 383 -3.63 -5.96 18.03
C ILE A 383 -4.76 -5.75 17.02
N TRP A 384 -5.33 -6.83 16.52
CA TRP A 384 -6.51 -6.85 15.68
C TRP A 384 -7.71 -7.14 16.56
N LEU A 385 -8.41 -6.06 16.99
CA LEU A 385 -9.46 -6.12 17.99
C LEU A 385 -10.83 -6.22 17.32
N PRO A 386 -11.62 -7.31 17.57
CA PRO A 386 -13.02 -7.36 17.17
C PRO A 386 -13.84 -6.28 17.87
N VAL A 387 -14.71 -5.61 17.13
CA VAL A 387 -15.61 -4.57 17.65
C VAL A 387 -17.00 -4.71 17.04
N PRO A 388 -18.06 -4.26 17.74
CA PRO A 388 -19.44 -4.31 17.22
C PRO A 388 -19.62 -3.51 15.95
N ASP A 389 -19.08 -2.30 15.89
CA ASP A 389 -19.09 -1.40 14.75
C ASP A 389 -17.86 -0.50 14.77
N GLU A 390 -16.98 -0.67 13.79
CA GLU A 390 -15.70 0.05 13.73
C GLU A 390 -15.85 1.56 13.62
N HIS A 391 -16.86 2.03 12.85
CA HIS A 391 -17.07 3.46 12.64
C HIS A 391 -17.42 4.17 13.96
N SER A 392 -18.37 3.61 14.71
CA SER A 392 -18.78 4.14 16.01
C SER A 392 -17.62 4.12 17.01
N VAL A 393 -16.82 3.03 17.04
CA VAL A 393 -15.68 2.91 17.95
C VAL A 393 -14.60 3.93 17.59
N CYS A 394 -14.18 4.02 16.32
CA CYS A 394 -13.22 5.01 15.87
C CYS A 394 -13.68 6.44 16.16
N THR A 395 -14.96 6.76 15.94
CA THR A 395 -15.53 8.08 16.23
C THR A 395 -15.46 8.39 17.72
N ARG A 396 -15.86 7.44 18.61
CA ARG A 396 -15.79 7.64 20.06
C ARG A 396 -14.36 7.82 20.58
N LEU A 397 -13.40 7.08 20.04
CA LEU A 397 -11.99 7.25 20.39
C LEU A 397 -11.45 8.59 19.89
N SER A 398 -11.81 9.00 18.68
CA SER A 398 -11.35 10.28 18.12
C SER A 398 -11.87 11.50 18.90
N THR A 399 -13.09 11.45 19.46
CA THR A 399 -13.60 12.52 20.37
C THR A 399 -12.80 12.63 21.67
N ARG A 400 -12.01 11.62 22.01
CA ARG A 400 -11.08 11.58 23.15
C ARG A 400 -9.63 11.84 22.74
N GLY A 401 -9.41 12.20 21.48
CA GLY A 401 -8.08 12.46 20.95
C GLY A 401 -7.23 11.20 20.67
N ILE A 402 -7.88 10.04 20.57
CA ILE A 402 -7.21 8.75 20.32
C ILE A 402 -7.51 8.32 18.89
N VAL A 403 -6.48 8.03 18.10
CA VAL A 403 -6.60 7.45 16.77
C VAL A 403 -6.31 5.95 16.77
N VAL A 404 -7.19 5.21 16.11
CA VAL A 404 -7.03 3.81 15.71
C VAL A 404 -7.47 3.68 14.26
N TYR A 405 -7.11 2.60 13.58
CA TYR A 405 -7.51 2.42 12.19
C TYR A 405 -8.63 1.40 12.06
N PRO A 406 -9.70 1.73 11.29
CA PRO A 406 -10.81 0.82 11.04
C PRO A 406 -10.38 -0.37 10.19
N GLY A 407 -10.96 -1.53 10.44
CA GLY A 407 -10.66 -2.79 9.77
C GLY A 407 -10.93 -2.75 8.26
N SER A 408 -11.93 -2.00 7.83
CA SER A 408 -12.26 -1.83 6.41
C SER A 408 -11.11 -1.25 5.58
N PHE A 409 -10.15 -0.54 6.18
CA PHE A 409 -8.96 -0.05 5.45
C PHE A 409 -8.04 -1.17 4.97
N PHE A 410 -8.08 -2.31 5.65
CA PHE A 410 -7.20 -3.46 5.40
C PHE A 410 -7.84 -4.56 4.55
N HIS A 411 -8.97 -4.24 3.91
CA HIS A 411 -9.70 -5.12 3.00
C HIS A 411 -10.03 -4.44 1.67
N PRO A 412 -10.16 -5.18 0.57
CA PRO A 412 -10.67 -4.63 -0.68
C PRO A 412 -12.15 -4.28 -0.54
N GLY A 413 -12.58 -3.12 -1.06
CA GLY A 413 -13.99 -2.77 -1.17
C GLY A 413 -14.72 -2.47 0.15
N ALA A 414 -14.04 -1.99 1.18
CA ALA A 414 -14.63 -1.64 2.48
C ALA A 414 -15.41 -2.79 3.18
N GLN A 415 -15.11 -4.03 2.84
CA GLN A 415 -15.64 -5.20 3.55
C GLN A 415 -14.74 -5.47 4.77
N GLY A 416 -15.34 -5.83 5.92
CA GLY A 416 -14.57 -6.16 7.13
C GLY A 416 -14.82 -5.26 8.34
N GLY A 417 -15.93 -4.54 8.38
CA GLY A 417 -16.30 -3.49 9.32
C GLY A 417 -16.48 -3.85 10.81
N HIS A 418 -15.84 -4.89 11.30
CA HIS A 418 -15.99 -5.36 12.68
C HIS A 418 -14.67 -5.50 13.43
N HIS A 419 -13.65 -4.72 13.04
CA HIS A 419 -12.36 -4.73 13.72
C HIS A 419 -11.75 -3.34 13.74
N ILE A 420 -10.84 -3.12 14.68
CA ILE A 420 -9.93 -1.99 14.67
C ILE A 420 -8.49 -2.50 14.84
N SER A 421 -7.54 -1.77 14.24
CA SER A 421 -6.11 -2.02 14.39
C SER A 421 -5.52 -1.07 15.42
N ILE A 422 -4.82 -1.62 16.42
CA ILE A 422 -4.23 -0.91 17.54
C ILE A 422 -2.77 -1.31 17.68
N ASN A 423 -1.87 -0.37 17.87
CA ASN A 423 -0.51 -0.66 18.33
C ASN A 423 -0.51 -0.82 19.87
N GLY A 424 -0.47 -2.05 20.34
CA GLY A 424 -0.43 -2.40 21.77
C GLY A 424 0.89 -2.07 22.47
N ALA A 425 1.91 -1.61 21.74
CA ALA A 425 3.20 -1.20 22.27
C ALA A 425 3.50 0.29 22.02
N ALA A 426 2.49 1.08 21.62
CA ALA A 426 2.67 2.49 21.23
C ALA A 426 3.25 3.34 22.35
N TYR A 427 2.86 3.04 23.59
CA TYR A 427 3.28 3.79 24.81
C TYR A 427 3.77 2.85 25.90
N GLY A 428 4.72 3.31 26.70
CA GLY A 428 5.25 2.57 27.85
C GLY A 428 4.37 2.67 29.10
N ASP A 429 3.73 3.81 29.29
CA ASP A 429 2.91 4.16 30.45
C ASP A 429 1.43 4.23 30.09
N GLY A 430 0.54 4.15 31.09
CA GLY A 430 -0.91 4.32 30.92
C GLY A 430 -1.62 3.17 30.18
N ILE A 431 -1.03 1.98 30.11
CA ILE A 431 -1.57 0.82 29.39
C ILE A 431 -2.97 0.45 29.91
N GLU A 432 -3.18 0.44 31.22
CA GLU A 432 -4.48 0.11 31.84
C GLU A 432 -5.54 1.15 31.50
N ASP A 433 -5.21 2.44 31.58
CA ASP A 433 -6.14 3.54 31.25
C ASP A 433 -6.51 3.50 29.76
N MET A 434 -5.55 3.21 28.90
CA MET A 434 -5.79 3.09 27.48
C MET A 434 -6.68 1.89 27.15
N ALA A 435 -6.46 0.73 27.79
CA ALA A 435 -7.31 -0.44 27.61
C ALA A 435 -8.74 -0.18 28.12
N GLU A 436 -8.88 0.61 29.19
CA GLU A 436 -10.18 1.06 29.71
C GLU A 436 -10.92 1.96 28.70
N GLU A 437 -10.23 2.95 28.12
CA GLU A 437 -10.81 3.85 27.12
C GLU A 437 -11.27 3.10 25.86
N ILE A 438 -10.48 2.15 25.38
CA ILE A 438 -10.86 1.29 24.26
C ILE A 438 -12.07 0.45 24.61
N SER A 439 -12.09 -0.17 25.80
CA SER A 439 -13.20 -1.02 26.23
C SER A 439 -14.50 -0.23 26.37
N ARG A 440 -14.45 0.99 26.91
CA ARG A 440 -15.61 1.91 26.91
C ARG A 440 -16.09 2.24 25.52
N ALA A 441 -15.17 2.53 24.60
CA ALA A 441 -15.52 2.82 23.21
C ALA A 441 -16.20 1.64 22.51
N CYS A 442 -15.87 0.42 22.89
CA CYS A 442 -16.46 -0.83 22.37
C CYS A 442 -17.81 -1.18 23.01
N ASP A 443 -18.24 -0.54 24.10
CA ASP A 443 -19.50 -0.87 24.79
C ASP A 443 -20.70 -0.60 23.88
N PRO A 444 -21.47 -1.66 23.50
CA PRO A 444 -22.62 -1.50 22.59
C PRO A 444 -23.76 -0.69 23.22
N ARG A 445 -23.84 -0.59 24.55
CA ARG A 445 -24.87 0.20 25.25
C ARG A 445 -24.71 1.70 25.03
N LEU A 446 -23.51 2.14 24.66
CA LEU A 446 -23.24 3.54 24.32
C LEU A 446 -23.54 3.84 22.84
N ALA A 447 -23.95 2.87 22.04
CA ALA A 447 -24.29 3.04 20.63
C ALA A 447 -25.71 3.63 20.39
N GLY A 448 -26.55 3.72 21.44
CA GLY A 448 -27.97 4.10 21.35
C GLY A 448 -28.34 5.51 21.84
N GLY A 449 -27.35 6.40 22.04
CA GLY A 449 -27.57 7.75 22.56
C GLY A 449 -27.16 8.85 21.59
N GLY A 450 -27.77 8.87 20.39
CA GLY A 450 -27.61 9.93 19.40
C GLY A 450 -28.89 10.19 18.66
#